data_eb0cfd3d5bb41de226439b461c57d7d3
#
_entry.id   eb0cfd3d5bb41de226439b461c57d7d3
#
_cell.length_a   1.000
_cell.length_b   1.000
_cell.length_c   1.000
_cell.angle_alpha   90.00
_cell.angle_beta   90.00
_cell.angle_gamma   90.00
#
_symmetry.space_group_name_H-M   'P 1'
#
loop_
_entity.id
_entity.type
_entity.pdbx_description
1 polymer ?
#
loop_
_entity_poly.entity_id
_entity_poly.type
_entity_poly.pdbx_seq_one_letter_code
_entity_poly.pdbx_strand_id
1 'polypeptide(L)'
;SVRGPEISRRPSDIINEAQELVESGIKEITLLGQNVNSYGRDLKIDNKSRPYFAQLLHKLNEIEGLERIRFTSPHPKDFKEETINAVKSLSKVCNQIHVPLQSGSSDILSKMHRGYNKEKFLQKVDMIRGIIPDVSLTTDIIVGFPGETDDDFQDTMDIVKYVEFDSVYM
;
A
#
# COMPACT_ATOMS: atom_id res chain seq x y z
N SER A 1 -14.13 5.59 -15.78
CA SER A 1 -14.26 5.62 -14.32
C SER A 1 -15.20 6.77 -13.92
N VAL A 2 -16.17 6.52 -13.07
CA VAL A 2 -17.12 7.55 -12.56
C VAL A 2 -16.47 8.56 -11.62
N ARG A 3 -15.23 8.31 -11.17
CA ARG A 3 -14.47 9.16 -10.24
C ARG A 3 -13.47 10.10 -10.91
N GLY A 4 -13.37 10.07 -12.25
CA GLY A 4 -12.39 10.87 -12.99
C GLY A 4 -10.93 10.40 -12.81
N PRO A 5 -9.94 11.19 -13.25
CA PRO A 5 -8.52 10.90 -13.09
C PRO A 5 -8.09 11.03 -11.63
N GLU A 6 -7.05 10.29 -11.25
CA GLU A 6 -6.38 10.48 -9.96
C GLU A 6 -5.73 11.86 -9.90
N ILE A 7 -5.93 12.58 -8.81
CA ILE A 7 -5.34 13.89 -8.55
C ILE A 7 -4.61 13.84 -7.22
N SER A 8 -3.30 14.02 -7.26
CA SER A 8 -2.47 14.10 -6.06
C SER A 8 -2.50 15.51 -5.47
N ARG A 9 -2.66 15.62 -4.16
CA ARG A 9 -2.45 16.88 -3.43
C ARG A 9 -0.97 17.25 -3.47
N ARG A 10 -0.65 18.54 -3.41
CA ARG A 10 0.75 18.98 -3.35
C ARG A 10 1.41 18.51 -2.06
N PRO A 11 2.70 18.14 -2.09
CA PRO A 11 3.41 17.71 -0.87
C PRO A 11 3.38 18.75 0.24
N SER A 12 3.52 20.05 -0.12
CA SER A 12 3.43 21.16 0.85
C SER A 12 2.11 21.18 1.61
N ASP A 13 1.00 20.94 0.92
CA ASP A 13 -0.32 21.03 1.53
C ASP A 13 -0.55 19.86 2.51
N ILE A 14 -0.02 18.67 2.17
CA ILE A 14 -0.09 17.50 3.06
C ILE A 14 0.81 17.70 4.31
N ILE A 15 2.02 18.24 4.10
CA ILE A 15 2.97 18.49 5.19
C ILE A 15 2.42 19.57 6.15
N ASN A 16 1.90 20.67 5.60
CA ASN A 16 1.33 21.75 6.42
C ASN A 16 0.13 21.25 7.24
N GLU A 17 -0.81 20.50 6.61
CA GLU A 17 -1.93 19.90 7.34
C GLU A 17 -1.45 18.94 8.45
N ALA A 18 -0.44 18.11 8.17
CA ALA A 18 0.11 17.21 9.18
C ALA A 18 0.75 17.99 10.35
N GLN A 19 1.42 19.13 10.09
CA GLN A 19 1.98 20.00 11.12
C GLN A 19 0.89 20.63 11.98
N GLU A 20 -0.16 21.20 11.36
CA GLU A 20 -1.31 21.79 12.07
C GLU A 20 -2.01 20.76 12.97
N LEU A 21 -2.17 19.51 12.49
CA LEU A 21 -2.73 18.41 13.27
C LEU A 21 -1.85 18.08 14.48
N VAL A 22 -0.54 18.01 14.30
CA VAL A 22 0.41 17.74 15.39
C VAL A 22 0.42 18.88 16.42
N GLU A 23 0.37 20.13 15.98
CA GLU A 23 0.25 21.31 16.87
C GLU A 23 -1.04 21.27 17.69
N SER A 24 -2.12 20.69 17.15
CA SER A 24 -3.37 20.44 17.88
C SER A 24 -3.34 19.23 18.82
N GLY A 25 -2.21 18.52 18.89
CA GLY A 25 -1.98 17.38 19.80
C GLY A 25 -2.14 16.00 19.17
N ILE A 26 -2.38 15.90 17.86
CA ILE A 26 -2.45 14.62 17.15
C ILE A 26 -1.06 13.98 17.08
N LYS A 27 -0.97 12.69 17.39
CA LYS A 27 0.28 11.90 17.45
C LYS A 27 0.42 10.88 16.32
N GLU A 28 -0.67 10.52 15.70
CA GLU A 28 -0.71 9.52 14.61
C GLU A 28 -1.52 10.04 13.44
N ILE A 29 -1.01 9.88 12.23
CA ILE A 29 -1.73 10.19 10.98
C ILE A 29 -1.82 8.95 10.10
N THR A 30 -2.92 8.86 9.35
CA THR A 30 -3.10 7.85 8.32
C THR A 30 -3.26 8.50 6.96
N LEU A 31 -2.35 8.19 6.02
CA LEU A 31 -2.43 8.66 4.65
C LEU A 31 -3.46 7.84 3.88
N LEU A 32 -4.44 8.50 3.31
CA LEU A 32 -5.54 7.89 2.56
C LEU A 32 -5.46 8.25 1.08
N GLY A 33 -5.83 7.29 0.24
CA GLY A 33 -5.94 7.48 -1.20
C GLY A 33 -6.57 6.26 -1.88
N GLN A 34 -6.91 6.37 -3.16
CA GLN A 34 -7.36 5.20 -3.93
C GLN A 34 -6.22 4.23 -4.23
N ASN A 35 -5.02 4.77 -4.40
CA ASN A 35 -3.77 4.05 -4.57
C ASN A 35 -2.63 4.94 -4.06
N VAL A 36 -2.34 4.89 -2.76
CA VAL A 36 -1.38 5.82 -2.11
C VAL A 36 0.03 5.70 -2.68
N ASN A 37 0.45 4.51 -3.12
CA ASN A 37 1.78 4.32 -3.67
C ASN A 37 1.93 4.75 -5.15
N SER A 38 0.83 5.21 -5.78
CA SER A 38 0.88 5.95 -7.04
C SER A 38 1.01 7.47 -6.87
N TYR A 39 1.01 7.96 -5.64
CA TYR A 39 1.07 9.38 -5.30
C TYR A 39 2.13 10.14 -6.08
N GLY A 40 1.76 11.30 -6.58
CA GLY A 40 2.64 12.22 -7.27
C GLY A 40 2.92 11.93 -8.74
N ARG A 41 2.32 10.87 -9.32
CA ARG A 41 2.51 10.56 -10.76
C ARG A 41 2.01 11.68 -11.68
N ASP A 42 0.98 12.39 -11.27
CA ASP A 42 0.34 13.50 -11.97
C ASP A 42 0.98 14.86 -11.66
N LEU A 43 1.79 14.96 -10.61
CA LEU A 43 2.41 16.22 -10.22
C LEU A 43 3.65 16.50 -11.06
N LYS A 44 3.63 17.63 -11.77
CA LYS A 44 4.79 18.21 -12.46
C LYS A 44 5.40 19.25 -11.53
N ILE A 45 6.37 18.85 -10.71
CA ILE A 45 7.15 19.77 -9.89
C ILE A 45 8.52 19.93 -10.55
N ASP A 46 8.79 21.14 -11.02
CA ASP A 46 10.10 21.62 -11.54
C ASP A 46 10.93 20.60 -12.32
N ASN A 47 10.45 20.13 -13.45
CA ASN A 47 11.14 19.35 -14.50
C ASN A 47 12.17 18.26 -14.06
N LYS A 48 12.43 18.03 -12.77
CA LYS A 48 13.55 17.21 -12.29
C LYS A 48 13.23 16.02 -11.38
N SER A 49 12.13 16.03 -10.65
CA SER A 49 11.77 14.84 -9.85
C SER A 49 10.26 14.78 -9.62
N ARG A 50 9.66 13.63 -9.86
CA ARG A 50 8.29 13.38 -9.43
C ARG A 50 8.30 13.17 -7.91
N PRO A 51 7.41 13.80 -7.14
CA PRO A 51 7.27 13.46 -5.75
C PRO A 51 6.77 12.01 -5.66
N TYR A 52 7.65 11.13 -5.24
CA TYR A 52 7.30 9.75 -4.98
C TYR A 52 6.74 9.62 -3.57
N PHE A 53 5.88 8.62 -3.35
CA PHE A 53 5.30 8.35 -2.05
C PHE A 53 6.38 8.18 -0.94
N ALA A 54 7.47 7.50 -1.25
CA ALA A 54 8.61 7.38 -0.34
C ALA A 54 9.17 8.74 0.11
N GLN A 55 9.29 9.72 -0.82
CA GLN A 55 9.77 11.07 -0.47
C GLN A 55 8.79 11.80 0.46
N LEU A 56 7.47 11.61 0.25
CA LEU A 56 6.46 12.16 1.16
C LEU A 56 6.59 11.55 2.56
N LEU A 57 6.80 10.23 2.67
CA LEU A 57 7.03 9.57 3.96
C LEU A 57 8.26 10.14 4.67
N HIS A 58 9.37 10.36 3.95
CA HIS A 58 10.57 11.00 4.52
C HIS A 58 10.25 12.39 5.11
N LYS A 59 9.53 13.23 4.36
CA LYS A 59 9.17 14.58 4.81
C LYS A 59 8.24 14.58 6.02
N LEU A 60 7.27 13.70 6.04
CA LEU A 60 6.37 13.54 7.18
C LEU A 60 7.10 13.00 8.42
N ASN A 61 8.10 12.15 8.24
CA ASN A 61 8.92 11.62 9.34
C ASN A 61 9.77 12.71 10.04
N GLU A 62 10.05 13.83 9.35
CA GLU A 62 10.79 14.97 9.91
C GLU A 62 9.93 15.82 10.86
N ILE A 63 8.58 15.71 10.85
CA ILE A 63 7.68 16.54 11.65
C ILE A 63 7.86 16.21 13.15
N GLU A 64 8.34 17.18 13.93
CA GLU A 64 8.50 17.04 15.36
C GLU A 64 7.12 16.88 16.04
N GLY A 65 7.03 16.01 17.05
CA GLY A 65 5.77 15.72 17.75
C GLY A 65 4.87 14.68 17.08
N LEU A 66 5.05 14.37 15.78
CA LEU A 66 4.41 13.23 15.14
C LEU A 66 5.10 11.94 15.59
N GLU A 67 4.33 10.95 16.01
CA GLU A 67 4.86 9.69 16.53
C GLU A 67 4.67 8.51 15.57
N ARG A 68 3.55 8.47 14.83
CA ARG A 68 3.23 7.35 13.92
C ARG A 68 2.63 7.82 12.59
N ILE A 69 3.05 7.15 11.53
CA ILE A 69 2.55 7.33 10.17
C ILE A 69 2.06 5.98 9.67
N ARG A 70 0.78 5.93 9.27
CA ARG A 70 0.18 4.78 8.59
C ARG A 70 -0.28 5.19 7.21
N PHE A 71 -0.49 4.22 6.36
CA PHE A 71 -1.11 4.42 5.05
C PHE A 71 -1.98 3.24 4.67
N THR A 72 -3.03 3.49 3.88
CA THR A 72 -3.98 2.48 3.42
C THR A 72 -4.10 2.49 1.91
N SER A 73 -4.74 1.42 1.38
CA SER A 73 -5.04 1.30 -0.06
C SER A 73 -3.82 1.35 -0.99
N PRO A 74 -2.67 0.76 -0.63
CA PRO A 74 -1.63 0.57 -1.62
C PRO A 74 -2.06 -0.49 -2.63
N HIS A 75 -1.63 -0.35 -3.88
CA HIS A 75 -1.87 -1.36 -4.91
C HIS A 75 -0.61 -2.23 -5.08
N PRO A 76 -0.68 -3.58 -5.07
CA PRO A 76 0.49 -4.46 -5.14
C PRO A 76 1.40 -4.18 -6.34
N LYS A 77 0.81 -3.84 -7.50
CA LYS A 77 1.51 -3.47 -8.72
C LYS A 77 2.46 -2.27 -8.55
N ASP A 78 2.09 -1.32 -7.70
CA ASP A 78 2.78 -0.03 -7.55
C ASP A 78 3.72 0.01 -6.35
N PHE A 79 3.84 -1.10 -5.60
CA PHE A 79 4.82 -1.22 -4.53
C PHE A 79 6.24 -1.27 -5.10
N LYS A 80 6.97 -0.19 -4.90
CA LYS A 80 8.38 -0.07 -5.28
C LYS A 80 9.28 -0.35 -4.09
N GLU A 81 10.47 -0.84 -4.37
CA GLU A 81 11.50 -1.10 -3.36
C GLU A 81 11.83 0.15 -2.53
N GLU A 82 11.86 1.33 -3.16
CA GLU A 82 12.07 2.61 -2.49
C GLU A 82 11.04 2.87 -1.37
N THR A 83 9.76 2.54 -1.61
CA THR A 83 8.70 2.67 -0.60
C THR A 83 8.91 1.68 0.55
N ILE A 84 9.29 0.43 0.25
CA ILE A 84 9.53 -0.60 1.26
C ILE A 84 10.74 -0.21 2.11
N ASN A 85 11.81 0.29 1.49
CA ASN A 85 12.99 0.78 2.20
C ASN A 85 12.67 2.01 3.08
N ALA A 86 11.78 2.91 2.62
CA ALA A 86 11.29 4.02 3.45
C ALA A 86 10.53 3.50 4.67
N VAL A 87 9.62 2.53 4.50
CA VAL A 87 8.92 1.89 5.63
C VAL A 87 9.91 1.30 6.62
N LYS A 88 10.94 0.57 6.15
CA LYS A 88 11.97 -0.03 6.99
C LYS A 88 12.79 0.99 7.78
N SER A 89 13.17 2.08 7.14
CA SER A 89 14.20 3.00 7.68
C SER A 89 13.63 4.16 8.50
N LEU A 90 12.36 4.52 8.30
CA LEU A 90 11.72 5.66 8.93
C LEU A 90 11.08 5.27 10.27
N SER A 91 11.57 5.84 11.36
CA SER A 91 11.20 5.44 12.72
C SER A 91 9.72 5.68 13.06
N LYS A 92 9.04 6.59 12.37
CA LYS A 92 7.62 6.90 12.61
C LYS A 92 6.68 6.14 11.69
N VAL A 93 7.18 5.55 10.59
CA VAL A 93 6.34 4.75 9.68
C VAL A 93 6.15 3.36 10.28
N CYS A 94 4.90 2.97 10.45
CA CYS A 94 4.58 1.66 11.03
C CYS A 94 4.97 0.53 10.07
N ASN A 95 5.62 -0.53 10.58
CA ASN A 95 5.96 -1.76 9.84
C ASN A 95 4.71 -2.62 9.57
N GLN A 96 3.66 -1.99 9.09
CA GLN A 96 2.41 -2.64 8.71
C GLN A 96 2.06 -2.27 7.27
N ILE A 97 1.88 -3.26 6.43
CA ILE A 97 1.57 -3.07 5.02
C ILE A 97 0.32 -3.87 4.67
N HIS A 98 -0.67 -3.15 4.14
CA HIS A 98 -1.85 -3.79 3.57
C HIS A 98 -1.60 -4.12 2.09
N VAL A 99 -1.68 -5.40 1.72
CA VAL A 99 -1.42 -5.87 0.34
C VAL A 99 -2.65 -6.63 -0.16
N PRO A 100 -3.60 -5.97 -0.85
CA PRO A 100 -4.83 -6.62 -1.31
C PRO A 100 -4.55 -7.77 -2.28
N LEU A 101 -4.84 -9.02 -1.87
CA LEU A 101 -4.74 -10.21 -2.71
C LEU A 101 -5.93 -10.34 -3.64
N GLN A 102 -7.12 -10.18 -3.10
CA GLN A 102 -8.44 -10.36 -3.70
C GLN A 102 -8.79 -11.81 -4.04
N SER A 103 -7.92 -12.56 -4.72
CA SER A 103 -8.02 -14.00 -5.00
C SER A 103 -6.63 -14.60 -5.20
N GLY A 104 -6.48 -15.87 -4.89
CA GLY A 104 -5.26 -16.64 -5.16
C GLY A 104 -5.20 -17.22 -6.57
N SER A 105 -6.34 -17.27 -7.28
CA SER A 105 -6.40 -17.75 -8.65
C SER A 105 -6.04 -16.65 -9.65
N SER A 106 -5.06 -16.94 -10.52
CA SER A 106 -4.68 -16.03 -11.60
C SER A 106 -5.82 -15.77 -12.59
N ASP A 107 -6.70 -16.76 -12.82
CA ASP A 107 -7.86 -16.64 -13.69
C ASP A 107 -8.91 -15.70 -13.09
N ILE A 108 -9.19 -15.82 -11.80
CA ILE A 108 -10.10 -14.93 -11.09
C ILE A 108 -9.52 -13.52 -11.03
N LEU A 109 -8.23 -13.35 -10.74
CA LEU A 109 -7.56 -12.04 -10.76
C LEU A 109 -7.66 -11.37 -12.14
N SER A 110 -7.55 -12.15 -13.21
CA SER A 110 -7.74 -11.68 -14.59
C SER A 110 -9.17 -11.21 -14.85
N LYS A 111 -10.17 -11.98 -14.42
CA LYS A 111 -11.60 -11.59 -14.49
C LYS A 111 -11.91 -10.35 -13.67
N MET A 112 -11.24 -10.15 -12.54
CA MET A 112 -11.32 -8.94 -11.70
C MET A 112 -10.53 -7.75 -12.27
N HIS A 113 -9.82 -7.90 -13.40
CA HIS A 113 -8.96 -6.87 -14.01
C HIS A 113 -7.87 -6.33 -13.08
N ARG A 114 -7.25 -7.19 -12.25
CA ARG A 114 -6.27 -6.77 -11.25
C ARG A 114 -4.89 -6.38 -11.80
N GLY A 115 -4.53 -6.79 -13.00
CA GLY A 115 -3.26 -6.44 -13.65
C GLY A 115 -2.02 -7.10 -13.04
N TYR A 116 -2.21 -8.09 -12.17
CA TYR A 116 -1.20 -9.01 -11.64
C TYR A 116 -1.78 -10.42 -11.52
N ASN A 117 -0.90 -11.41 -11.42
CA ASN A 117 -1.23 -12.81 -11.20
C ASN A 117 -0.66 -13.30 -9.84
N LYS A 118 -0.96 -14.55 -9.49
CA LYS A 118 -0.50 -15.22 -8.27
C LYS A 118 1.01 -15.08 -8.05
N GLU A 119 1.81 -15.37 -9.08
CA GLU A 119 3.27 -15.38 -9.00
C GLU A 119 3.84 -13.98 -8.72
N LYS A 120 3.33 -12.96 -9.40
CA LYS A 120 3.73 -11.56 -9.19
C LYS A 120 3.34 -11.06 -7.81
N PHE A 121 2.20 -11.51 -7.29
CA PHE A 121 1.79 -11.18 -5.93
C PHE A 121 2.76 -11.79 -4.91
N LEU A 122 3.07 -13.08 -5.02
CA LEU A 122 4.00 -13.77 -4.13
C LEU A 122 5.41 -13.15 -4.19
N GLN A 123 5.94 -12.88 -5.39
CA GLN A 123 7.21 -12.16 -5.55
C GLN A 123 7.22 -10.81 -4.82
N LYS A 124 6.08 -10.11 -4.80
CA LYS A 124 5.97 -8.84 -4.08
C LYS A 124 5.98 -9.05 -2.56
N VAL A 125 5.28 -10.04 -2.06
CA VAL A 125 5.29 -10.40 -0.63
C VAL A 125 6.69 -10.81 -0.18
N ASP A 126 7.36 -11.66 -0.96
CA ASP A 126 8.73 -12.13 -0.65
C ASP A 126 9.72 -10.96 -0.64
N MET A 127 9.59 -10.01 -1.59
CA MET A 127 10.40 -8.79 -1.60
C MET A 127 10.15 -7.95 -0.34
N ILE A 128 8.89 -7.76 0.08
CA ILE A 128 8.55 -6.99 1.28
C ILE A 128 9.18 -7.65 2.51
N ARG A 129 8.98 -8.96 2.70
CA ARG A 129 9.54 -9.71 3.84
C ARG A 129 11.06 -9.80 3.80
N GLY A 130 11.66 -9.91 2.63
CA GLY A 130 13.12 -9.88 2.48
C GLY A 130 13.74 -8.57 2.95
N ILE A 131 13.02 -7.44 2.77
CA ILE A 131 13.47 -6.13 3.21
C ILE A 131 13.07 -5.86 4.68
N ILE A 132 11.84 -6.22 5.08
CA ILE A 132 11.29 -6.01 6.44
C ILE A 132 10.84 -7.37 6.99
N PRO A 133 11.72 -8.14 7.65
CA PRO A 133 11.39 -9.49 8.10
C PRO A 133 10.23 -9.59 9.09
N ASP A 134 10.06 -8.56 9.94
CA ASP A 134 9.03 -8.44 10.97
C ASP A 134 7.82 -7.61 10.54
N VAL A 135 7.60 -7.44 9.23
CA VAL A 135 6.45 -6.69 8.71
C VAL A 135 5.12 -7.37 9.04
N SER A 136 4.17 -6.62 9.56
CA SER A 136 2.78 -7.05 9.66
C SER A 136 2.09 -6.89 8.30
N LEU A 137 1.60 -8.00 7.75
CA LEU A 137 0.90 -8.03 6.47
C LEU A 137 -0.59 -8.27 6.67
N THR A 138 -1.40 -7.42 6.06
CA THR A 138 -2.85 -7.59 6.02
C THR A 138 -3.35 -7.61 4.58
N THR A 139 -4.49 -8.23 4.33
CA THR A 139 -5.03 -8.40 2.97
C THR A 139 -6.55 -8.39 2.94
N ASP A 140 -7.10 -8.17 1.73
CA ASP A 140 -8.52 -8.36 1.39
C ASP A 140 -8.66 -9.58 0.47
N ILE A 141 -9.71 -10.37 0.69
CA ILE A 141 -10.08 -11.51 -0.15
C ILE A 141 -11.56 -11.42 -0.50
N ILE A 142 -11.89 -11.72 -1.74
CA ILE A 142 -13.25 -11.88 -2.24
C ILE A 142 -13.49 -13.35 -2.50
N VAL A 143 -14.44 -13.95 -1.80
CA VAL A 143 -14.86 -15.33 -1.98
C VAL A 143 -16.21 -15.36 -2.73
N GLY A 144 -16.38 -16.32 -3.62
CA GLY A 144 -17.61 -16.47 -4.40
C GLY A 144 -17.72 -15.47 -5.55
N PHE A 145 -16.58 -15.02 -6.10
CA PHE A 145 -16.60 -14.21 -7.31
C PHE A 145 -17.27 -14.97 -8.47
N PRO A 146 -18.06 -14.30 -9.33
CA PRO A 146 -18.76 -15.00 -10.42
C PRO A 146 -17.85 -15.86 -11.29
N GLY A 147 -18.09 -17.17 -11.27
CA GLY A 147 -17.29 -18.16 -12.00
C GLY A 147 -16.02 -18.63 -11.26
N GLU A 148 -15.92 -18.37 -9.96
CA GLU A 148 -14.92 -18.99 -9.10
C GLU A 148 -15.29 -20.46 -8.85
N THR A 149 -14.32 -21.35 -8.99
CA THR A 149 -14.46 -22.79 -8.72
C THR A 149 -13.84 -23.15 -7.37
N ASP A 150 -14.06 -24.39 -6.92
CA ASP A 150 -13.44 -24.90 -5.68
C ASP A 150 -11.90 -24.92 -5.80
N ASP A 151 -11.36 -25.20 -6.99
CA ASP A 151 -9.92 -25.15 -7.24
C ASP A 151 -9.37 -23.73 -7.15
N ASP A 152 -10.08 -22.72 -7.68
CA ASP A 152 -9.72 -21.30 -7.55
C ASP A 152 -9.72 -20.85 -6.08
N PHE A 153 -10.71 -21.30 -5.31
CA PHE A 153 -10.76 -21.04 -3.88
C PHE A 153 -9.62 -21.74 -3.13
N GLN A 154 -9.28 -22.98 -3.52
CA GLN A 154 -8.12 -23.68 -2.92
C GLN A 154 -6.81 -22.95 -3.20
N ASP A 155 -6.60 -22.42 -4.40
CA ASP A 155 -5.47 -21.53 -4.71
C ASP A 155 -5.38 -20.33 -3.76
N THR A 156 -6.53 -19.74 -3.43
CA THR A 156 -6.61 -18.63 -2.46
C THR A 156 -6.19 -19.09 -1.07
N MET A 157 -6.70 -20.23 -0.61
CA MET A 157 -6.34 -20.81 0.68
C MET A 157 -4.85 -21.16 0.79
N ASP A 158 -4.24 -21.63 -0.30
CA ASP A 158 -2.83 -21.97 -0.33
C ASP A 158 -1.94 -20.71 -0.22
N ILE A 159 -2.33 -19.59 -0.86
CA ILE A 159 -1.62 -18.32 -0.66
C ILE A 159 -1.79 -17.82 0.78
N VAL A 160 -2.98 -17.88 1.35
CA VAL A 160 -3.21 -17.45 2.75
C VAL A 160 -2.30 -18.23 3.71
N LYS A 161 -2.20 -19.55 3.52
CA LYS A 161 -1.31 -20.42 4.32
C LYS A 161 0.17 -20.10 4.09
N TYR A 162 0.57 -19.84 2.84
CA TYR A 162 1.96 -19.52 2.51
C TYR A 162 2.39 -18.16 3.07
N VAL A 163 1.51 -17.15 2.92
CA VAL A 163 1.85 -15.78 3.33
C VAL A 163 1.69 -15.58 4.84
N GLU A 164 0.85 -16.33 5.53
CA GLU A 164 0.58 -16.14 6.96
C GLU A 164 0.29 -14.68 7.30
N PHE A 165 -0.79 -14.12 6.72
CA PHE A 165 -1.21 -12.74 7.00
C PHE A 165 -1.62 -12.58 8.46
N ASP A 166 -1.27 -11.43 9.06
CA ASP A 166 -1.70 -11.07 10.42
C ASP A 166 -3.22 -10.82 10.50
N SER A 167 -3.81 -10.34 9.41
CA SER A 167 -5.27 -10.16 9.30
C SER A 167 -5.73 -10.28 7.86
N VAL A 168 -6.89 -10.92 7.69
CA VAL A 168 -7.57 -11.11 6.40
C VAL A 168 -8.98 -10.56 6.52
N TYR A 169 -9.35 -9.64 5.65
CA TYR A 169 -10.71 -9.11 5.51
C TYR A 169 -11.41 -9.82 4.35
N MET A 170 -12.63 -10.35 4.61
CA MET A 170 -13.43 -11.10 3.65
C MET A 170 -14.84 -10.51 3.55
#